data_39f593dc46a96c5a56eccbc26ef27963
#
_entry.id   39f593dc46a96c5a56eccbc26ef27963
#
_cell.length_a   1.000
_cell.length_b   1.000
_cell.length_c   1.000
_cell.angle_alpha   90.00
_cell.angle_beta   90.00
_cell.angle_gamma   90.00
#
_symmetry.space_group_name_H-M   'P 1'
#
loop_
_entity.id
_entity.type
_entity.pdbx_description
1 polymer ?
#
loop_
_entity_poly.entity_id
_entity_poly.type
_entity_poly.pdbx_seq_one_letter_code
_entity_poly.pdbx_strand_id
1 'polypeptide(L)'
;PTGPTVFADPMADRGRSRALLVDLNLRTPSLSRMLKAPGKDGITSVVSGARQLADVTQETPFDGVRVVTAGNGYAHAIDVIDNVRTLEALGDLGRHSDVVFIDAAPVTLYPDARALAPIVDGVILVIEADVTPVAVANRAVELIRDTGANLLGVVLNKRRDYIPDRVLQLVG
;
A
#
# COMPACT_ATOMS: atom_id res chain seq x y z
N PRO A 1 -7.80 18.66 0.37
CA PRO A 1 -7.34 17.70 -0.61
C PRO A 1 -5.86 17.43 -0.34
N THR A 2 -5.59 16.61 0.62
CA THR A 2 -4.24 16.17 0.97
C THR A 2 -4.02 14.86 0.25
N GLY A 3 -3.39 14.94 -0.92
CA GLY A 3 -2.95 13.77 -1.65
C GLY A 3 -1.85 13.00 -0.92
N PRO A 4 -1.62 11.74 -1.27
CA PRO A 4 -0.60 10.87 -0.67
C PRO A 4 0.82 11.22 -1.14
N THR A 5 1.17 12.48 -1.18
CA THR A 5 2.42 12.99 -1.77
C THR A 5 3.66 12.67 -0.94
N VAL A 6 3.51 12.20 0.29
CA VAL A 6 4.62 12.09 1.24
C VAL A 6 5.57 10.91 0.95
N PHE A 7 5.11 9.89 0.21
CA PHE A 7 5.92 8.68 -0.01
C PHE A 7 6.68 8.64 -1.34
N ALA A 8 6.29 9.48 -2.31
CA ALA A 8 6.98 9.52 -3.61
C ALA A 8 8.15 10.51 -3.63
N ASP A 9 8.09 11.59 -2.84
CA ASP A 9 9.00 12.71 -2.89
C ASP A 9 10.46 12.38 -2.45
N PRO A 10 10.71 11.64 -1.34
CA PRO A 10 12.07 11.30 -0.94
C PRO A 10 12.81 10.35 -1.89
N MET A 11 12.06 9.66 -2.76
CA MET A 11 12.63 8.69 -3.70
C MET A 11 12.86 9.29 -5.09
N ALA A 12 12.06 10.27 -5.49
CA ALA A 12 12.25 11.02 -6.73
C ALA A 12 13.56 11.81 -6.75
N ASP A 13 14.00 12.31 -5.60
CA ASP A 13 15.22 13.14 -5.46
C ASP A 13 16.54 12.34 -5.63
N ARG A 14 16.48 10.99 -5.66
CA ARG A 14 17.65 10.13 -5.96
C ARG A 14 17.83 9.81 -7.44
N GLY A 15 17.08 10.47 -8.30
CA GLY A 15 17.31 10.55 -9.74
C GLY A 15 17.12 9.27 -10.56
N ARG A 16 16.85 8.09 -9.96
CA ARG A 16 16.64 6.81 -10.64
C ARG A 16 15.93 5.73 -9.84
N SER A 17 15.43 6.00 -8.65
CA SER A 17 14.70 4.99 -7.87
C SER A 17 13.36 4.67 -8.54
N ARG A 18 13.13 3.37 -8.79
CA ARG A 18 11.90 2.87 -9.41
C ARG A 18 11.01 2.32 -8.32
N ALA A 19 9.99 3.06 -7.96
CA ALA A 19 8.97 2.63 -7.02
C ALA A 19 7.78 2.03 -7.77
N LEU A 20 7.22 0.95 -7.22
CA LEU A 20 6.00 0.36 -7.73
C LEU A 20 4.96 0.32 -6.62
N LEU A 21 3.77 0.81 -6.90
CA LEU A 21 2.60 0.72 -6.03
C LEU A 21 1.70 -0.42 -6.52
N VAL A 22 1.28 -1.30 -5.64
CA VAL A 22 0.39 -2.43 -5.96
C VAL A 22 -0.85 -2.35 -5.09
N ASP A 23 -2.02 -2.24 -5.71
CA ASP A 23 -3.32 -2.21 -5.01
C ASP A 23 -3.80 -3.64 -4.76
N LEU A 24 -3.52 -4.17 -3.58
CA LEU A 24 -4.08 -5.43 -3.07
C LEU A 24 -5.21 -5.21 -2.07
N ASN A 25 -5.67 -3.97 -1.90
CA ASN A 25 -6.90 -3.68 -1.18
C ASN A 25 -8.12 -3.91 -2.08
N LEU A 26 -8.34 -5.16 -2.44
CA LEU A 26 -9.41 -5.57 -3.36
C LEU A 26 -10.82 -5.32 -2.82
N ARG A 27 -10.94 -4.99 -1.54
CA ARG A 27 -12.23 -4.69 -0.89
C ARG A 27 -12.66 -3.25 -1.12
N THR A 28 -11.70 -2.33 -1.09
CA THR A 28 -11.93 -0.89 -1.31
C THR A 28 -10.77 -0.30 -2.12
N PRO A 29 -10.56 -0.75 -3.36
CA PRO A 29 -9.42 -0.31 -4.17
C PRO A 29 -9.48 1.20 -4.40
N SER A 30 -8.34 1.87 -4.28
CA SER A 30 -8.29 3.33 -4.33
C SER A 30 -7.19 3.90 -5.22
N LEU A 31 -6.12 3.17 -5.48
CA LEU A 31 -4.96 3.68 -6.21
C LEU A 31 -5.30 4.10 -7.65
N SER A 32 -6.17 3.36 -8.34
CA SER A 32 -6.65 3.71 -9.68
C SER A 32 -7.21 5.14 -9.72
N ARG A 33 -8.12 5.47 -8.79
CA ARG A 33 -8.73 6.81 -8.69
C ARG A 33 -7.73 7.87 -8.23
N MET A 34 -6.88 7.56 -7.24
CA MET A 34 -5.94 8.50 -6.65
C MET A 34 -4.85 8.90 -7.65
N LEU A 35 -4.38 7.95 -8.45
CA LEU A 35 -3.30 8.16 -9.42
C LEU A 35 -3.81 8.44 -10.83
N LYS A 36 -5.14 8.50 -11.02
CA LYS A 36 -5.79 8.67 -12.33
C LYS A 36 -5.34 7.62 -13.36
N ALA A 37 -5.02 6.42 -12.86
CA ALA A 37 -4.62 5.29 -13.69
C ALA A 37 -5.86 4.49 -14.12
N PRO A 38 -5.92 3.97 -15.38
CA PRO A 38 -6.99 3.07 -15.79
C PRO A 38 -7.11 1.86 -14.87
N GLY A 39 -8.31 1.61 -14.32
CA GLY A 39 -8.56 0.55 -13.33
C GLY A 39 -9.20 -0.72 -13.89
N LYS A 40 -9.34 -0.86 -15.22
CA LYS A 40 -10.03 -1.99 -15.84
C LYS A 40 -9.27 -3.30 -15.67
N ASP A 41 -8.02 -3.30 -16.06
CA ASP A 41 -7.11 -4.42 -15.90
C ASP A 41 -6.13 -4.13 -14.75
N GLY A 42 -5.78 -5.12 -13.96
CA GLY A 42 -4.92 -4.99 -12.80
C GLY A 42 -4.49 -6.35 -12.26
N ILE A 43 -4.17 -6.42 -10.98
CA ILE A 43 -3.67 -7.66 -10.38
C ILE A 43 -4.67 -8.82 -10.52
N THR A 44 -5.97 -8.58 -10.43
CA THR A 44 -6.99 -9.61 -10.64
C THR A 44 -6.97 -10.20 -12.04
N SER A 45 -6.60 -9.41 -13.06
CA SER A 45 -6.43 -9.88 -14.44
C SER A 45 -5.18 -10.76 -14.60
N VAL A 46 -4.13 -10.47 -13.83
CA VAL A 46 -2.90 -11.30 -13.81
C VAL A 46 -3.19 -12.65 -13.15
N VAL A 47 -3.85 -12.64 -12.00
CA VAL A 47 -4.19 -13.85 -11.24
C VAL A 47 -5.11 -14.78 -12.03
N SER A 48 -6.08 -14.22 -12.76
CA SER A 48 -6.94 -15.01 -13.66
C SER A 48 -6.23 -15.53 -14.90
N GLY A 49 -5.01 -15.08 -15.20
CA GLY A 49 -4.25 -15.43 -16.40
C GLY A 49 -4.70 -14.67 -17.66
N ALA A 50 -5.59 -13.69 -17.52
CA ALA A 50 -6.10 -12.90 -18.66
C ALA A 50 -5.07 -11.86 -19.16
N ARG A 51 -4.14 -11.45 -18.33
CA ARG A 51 -3.08 -10.47 -18.64
C ARG A 51 -1.74 -10.90 -18.04
N GLN A 52 -0.66 -10.41 -18.66
CA GLN A 52 0.67 -10.44 -18.05
C GLN A 52 0.85 -9.24 -17.13
N LEU A 53 1.77 -9.36 -16.17
CA LEU A 53 2.07 -8.28 -15.22
C LEU A 53 2.53 -6.99 -15.90
N ALA A 54 3.34 -7.12 -16.95
CA ALA A 54 3.81 -5.98 -17.74
C ALA A 54 2.66 -5.20 -18.41
N ASP A 55 1.60 -5.91 -18.84
CA ASP A 55 0.45 -5.29 -19.52
C ASP A 55 -0.41 -4.43 -18.60
N VAL A 56 -0.37 -4.70 -17.28
CA VAL A 56 -1.17 -4.01 -16.26
C VAL A 56 -0.36 -3.03 -15.43
N THR A 57 0.96 -3.01 -15.62
CA THR A 57 1.84 -2.02 -14.97
C THR A 57 1.76 -0.70 -15.72
N GLN A 58 1.39 0.36 -15.03
CA GLN A 58 1.10 1.66 -15.62
C GLN A 58 1.99 2.74 -15.03
N GLU A 59 2.31 3.75 -15.86
CA GLU A 59 2.97 4.97 -15.41
C GLU A 59 2.01 5.82 -14.58
N THR A 60 2.57 6.61 -13.67
CA THR A 60 1.82 7.57 -12.85
C THR A 60 2.26 9.00 -13.18
N PRO A 61 1.54 10.03 -12.70
CA PRO A 61 1.99 11.42 -12.83
C PRO A 61 3.30 11.74 -12.08
N PHE A 62 3.81 10.80 -11.28
CA PHE A 62 5.04 10.96 -10.49
C PHE A 62 6.19 10.25 -11.19
N ASP A 63 7.29 10.98 -11.41
CA ASP A 63 8.48 10.42 -12.05
C ASP A 63 9.07 9.25 -11.22
N GLY A 64 9.43 8.18 -11.91
CA GLY A 64 9.97 6.96 -11.29
C GLY A 64 8.95 6.12 -10.50
N VAL A 65 7.66 6.47 -10.51
CA VAL A 65 6.60 5.74 -9.81
C VAL A 65 5.64 5.10 -10.79
N ARG A 66 5.49 3.78 -10.72
CA ARG A 66 4.51 3.01 -11.48
C ARG A 66 3.45 2.40 -10.57
N VAL A 67 2.35 1.95 -11.14
CA VAL A 67 1.25 1.34 -10.39
C VAL A 67 0.69 0.10 -11.10
N VAL A 68 0.35 -0.90 -10.30
CA VAL A 68 -0.53 -2.00 -10.66
C VAL A 68 -1.81 -1.83 -9.85
N THR A 69 -2.91 -1.52 -10.52
CA THR A 69 -4.20 -1.34 -9.88
C THR A 69 -4.84 -2.68 -9.50
N ALA A 70 -5.87 -2.66 -8.67
CA ALA A 70 -6.62 -3.87 -8.32
C ALA A 70 -7.25 -4.56 -9.55
N GLY A 71 -7.70 -3.77 -10.53
CA GLY A 71 -8.51 -4.26 -11.64
C GLY A 71 -10.00 -4.39 -11.27
N ASN A 72 -10.84 -4.76 -12.25
CA ASN A 72 -12.29 -4.92 -12.08
C ASN A 72 -12.72 -6.38 -11.92
N GLY A 73 -11.78 -7.31 -11.75
CA GLY A 73 -12.09 -8.73 -11.62
C GLY A 73 -12.83 -9.03 -10.31
N TYR A 74 -13.93 -9.81 -10.39
CA TYR A 74 -14.59 -10.38 -9.23
C TYR A 74 -13.77 -11.57 -8.72
N ALA A 75 -12.79 -11.32 -7.89
CA ALA A 75 -12.11 -12.36 -7.15
C ALA A 75 -12.27 -12.10 -5.66
N HIS A 76 -12.49 -13.14 -4.88
CA HIS A 76 -12.40 -12.98 -3.44
C HIS A 76 -10.96 -12.59 -3.08
N ALA A 77 -10.80 -11.56 -2.27
CA ALA A 77 -9.47 -11.00 -1.96
C ALA A 77 -8.50 -12.07 -1.45
N ILE A 78 -8.98 -13.00 -0.63
CA ILE A 78 -8.16 -14.09 -0.10
C ILE A 78 -7.68 -15.04 -1.20
N ASP A 79 -8.53 -15.36 -2.18
CA ASP A 79 -8.17 -16.26 -3.29
C ASP A 79 -7.09 -15.64 -4.18
N VAL A 80 -7.08 -14.29 -4.29
CA VAL A 80 -6.03 -13.58 -5.00
C VAL A 80 -4.71 -13.62 -4.23
N ILE A 81 -4.74 -13.39 -2.93
CA ILE A 81 -3.55 -13.33 -2.09
C ILE A 81 -2.90 -14.70 -1.95
N ASP A 82 -3.70 -15.76 -1.76
CA ASP A 82 -3.21 -17.14 -1.62
C ASP A 82 -2.84 -17.79 -2.96
N ASN A 83 -3.05 -17.08 -4.08
CA ASN A 83 -2.76 -17.62 -5.40
C ASN A 83 -1.27 -17.61 -5.70
N VAL A 84 -0.72 -18.74 -6.15
CA VAL A 84 0.70 -18.88 -6.53
C VAL A 84 1.11 -17.83 -7.57
N ARG A 85 0.23 -17.51 -8.52
CA ARG A 85 0.51 -16.48 -9.54
C ARG A 85 0.65 -15.08 -8.94
N THR A 86 -0.06 -14.78 -7.85
CA THR A 86 0.12 -13.53 -7.12
C THR A 86 1.52 -13.47 -6.50
N LEU A 87 1.95 -14.56 -5.85
CA LEU A 87 3.27 -14.64 -5.23
C LEU A 87 4.39 -14.55 -6.28
N GLU A 88 4.23 -15.24 -7.39
CA GLU A 88 5.15 -15.16 -8.53
C GLU A 88 5.22 -13.72 -9.09
N ALA A 89 4.05 -13.08 -9.30
CA ALA A 89 3.96 -11.72 -9.78
C ALA A 89 4.62 -10.72 -8.83
N LEU A 90 4.39 -10.84 -7.52
CA LEU A 90 5.05 -9.99 -6.52
C LEU A 90 6.58 -10.17 -6.52
N GLY A 91 7.05 -11.42 -6.66
CA GLY A 91 8.47 -11.72 -6.81
C GLY A 91 9.09 -11.10 -8.08
N ASP A 92 8.37 -11.13 -9.20
CA ASP A 92 8.80 -10.49 -10.45
C ASP A 92 8.85 -8.97 -10.35
N LEU A 93 7.89 -8.36 -9.65
CA LEU A 93 7.87 -6.91 -9.39
C LEU A 93 9.12 -6.45 -8.63
N GLY A 94 9.52 -7.21 -7.61
CA GLY A 94 10.72 -6.94 -6.83
C GLY A 94 12.01 -6.95 -7.65
N ARG A 95 12.06 -7.74 -8.73
CA ARG A 95 13.23 -7.77 -9.63
C ARG A 95 13.33 -6.55 -10.56
N HIS A 96 12.21 -5.86 -10.82
CA HIS A 96 12.13 -4.75 -11.77
C HIS A 96 11.90 -3.38 -11.12
N SER A 97 11.91 -3.33 -9.79
CA SER A 97 11.70 -2.11 -9.01
C SER A 97 12.64 -2.10 -7.82
N ASP A 98 13.09 -0.92 -7.41
CA ASP A 98 13.98 -0.78 -6.25
C ASP A 98 13.20 -0.92 -4.94
N VAL A 99 11.91 -0.58 -4.99
CA VAL A 99 10.96 -0.79 -3.88
C VAL A 99 9.55 -1.06 -4.43
N VAL A 100 8.84 -1.96 -3.74
CA VAL A 100 7.43 -2.27 -4.01
C VAL A 100 6.62 -1.93 -2.77
N PHE A 101 5.62 -1.06 -2.90
CA PHE A 101 4.65 -0.77 -1.86
C PHE A 101 3.33 -1.48 -2.17
N ILE A 102 2.86 -2.26 -1.24
CA ILE A 102 1.59 -2.99 -1.35
C ILE A 102 0.55 -2.32 -0.47
N ASP A 103 -0.51 -1.77 -1.07
CA ASP A 103 -1.68 -1.31 -0.34
C ASP A 103 -2.57 -2.50 0.01
N ALA A 104 -2.82 -2.72 1.29
CA ALA A 104 -3.59 -3.84 1.79
C ALA A 104 -4.81 -3.38 2.61
N ALA A 105 -5.82 -4.24 2.67
CA ALA A 105 -7.01 -3.99 3.48
C ALA A 105 -6.67 -3.88 4.99
N PRO A 106 -7.50 -3.16 5.79
CA PRO A 106 -7.26 -2.99 7.22
C PRO A 106 -7.13 -4.33 7.96
N VAL A 107 -6.00 -4.54 8.63
CA VAL A 107 -5.63 -5.81 9.30
C VAL A 107 -6.59 -6.23 10.42
N THR A 108 -7.25 -5.26 11.05
CA THR A 108 -8.22 -5.51 12.13
C THR A 108 -9.58 -5.97 11.62
N LEU A 109 -9.88 -5.73 10.34
CA LEU A 109 -11.16 -6.09 9.73
C LEU A 109 -11.06 -7.33 8.85
N TYR A 110 -9.91 -7.54 8.19
CA TYR A 110 -9.74 -8.58 7.16
C TYR A 110 -8.45 -9.36 7.35
N PRO A 111 -8.42 -10.64 6.96
CA PRO A 111 -7.22 -11.48 7.07
C PRO A 111 -6.15 -11.16 6.03
N ASP A 112 -6.50 -10.40 4.99
CA ASP A 112 -5.71 -10.16 3.78
C ASP A 112 -4.29 -9.65 4.10
N ALA A 113 -4.18 -8.62 4.93
CA ALA A 113 -2.89 -8.06 5.33
C ALA A 113 -2.04 -9.05 6.15
N ARG A 114 -2.68 -9.94 6.94
CA ARG A 114 -1.97 -10.97 7.71
C ARG A 114 -1.41 -12.07 6.82
N ALA A 115 -2.09 -12.39 5.72
CA ALA A 115 -1.59 -13.35 4.74
C ALA A 115 -0.41 -12.78 3.93
N LEU A 116 -0.42 -11.48 3.65
CA LEU A 116 0.67 -10.78 2.96
C LEU A 116 1.89 -10.52 3.85
N ALA A 117 1.70 -10.28 5.13
CA ALA A 117 2.75 -9.83 6.04
C ALA A 117 4.00 -10.74 6.08
N PRO A 118 3.89 -12.10 6.06
CA PRO A 118 5.06 -12.98 6.09
C PRO A 118 5.87 -13.01 4.79
N ILE A 119 5.32 -12.52 3.69
CA ILE A 119 5.95 -12.62 2.35
C ILE A 119 6.59 -11.33 1.87
N VAL A 120 6.54 -10.28 2.69
CA VAL A 120 7.16 -8.96 2.41
C VAL A 120 8.35 -8.73 3.34
N ASP A 121 9.28 -7.85 2.93
CA ASP A 121 10.48 -7.52 3.73
C ASP A 121 10.11 -6.77 5.02
N GLY A 122 8.98 -6.06 5.02
CA GLY A 122 8.50 -5.35 6.18
C GLY A 122 7.12 -4.74 6.02
N VAL A 123 6.49 -4.47 7.15
CA VAL A 123 5.14 -3.89 7.24
C VAL A 123 5.21 -2.51 7.89
N ILE A 124 4.51 -1.56 7.33
CA ILE A 124 4.25 -0.25 7.93
C ILE A 124 2.76 -0.18 8.27
N LEU A 125 2.44 0.01 9.55
CA LEU A 125 1.07 0.18 9.99
C LEU A 125 0.69 1.66 9.91
N VAL A 126 -0.36 1.98 9.16
CA VAL A 126 -0.87 3.35 9.05
C VAL A 126 -2.12 3.51 9.92
N ILE A 127 -2.09 4.49 10.83
CA ILE A 127 -3.17 4.78 11.77
C ILE A 127 -3.69 6.19 11.50
N GLU A 128 -5.00 6.37 11.50
CA GLU A 128 -5.61 7.69 11.38
C GLU A 128 -5.64 8.38 12.76
N ALA A 129 -4.96 9.54 12.87
CA ALA A 129 -4.93 10.33 14.08
C ALA A 129 -6.34 10.82 14.44
N ASP A 130 -6.60 10.93 15.74
CA ASP A 130 -7.86 11.40 16.33
C ASP A 130 -9.11 10.56 15.97
N VAL A 131 -8.94 9.48 15.19
CA VAL A 131 -10.02 8.59 14.74
C VAL A 131 -9.83 7.17 15.25
N THR A 132 -8.60 6.62 15.11
CA THR A 132 -8.31 5.24 15.49
C THR A 132 -8.10 5.13 17.00
N PRO A 133 -8.96 4.39 17.75
CA PRO A 133 -8.76 4.17 19.19
C PRO A 133 -7.43 3.43 19.44
N VAL A 134 -6.77 3.76 20.55
CA VAL A 134 -5.49 3.13 20.94
C VAL A 134 -5.61 1.60 21.04
N ALA A 135 -6.73 1.09 21.56
CA ALA A 135 -6.96 -0.35 21.65
C ALA A 135 -6.99 -1.03 20.26
N VAL A 136 -7.57 -0.37 19.25
CA VAL A 136 -7.60 -0.86 17.86
C VAL A 136 -6.20 -0.82 17.25
N ALA A 137 -5.43 0.24 17.51
CA ALA A 137 -4.06 0.36 17.07
C ALA A 137 -3.16 -0.74 17.67
N ASN A 138 -3.27 -0.97 18.98
CA ASN A 138 -2.53 -2.05 19.65
C ASN A 138 -2.92 -3.42 19.09
N ARG A 139 -4.21 -3.66 18.87
CA ARG A 139 -4.67 -4.90 18.25
C ARG A 139 -4.11 -5.11 16.85
N ALA A 140 -4.01 -4.06 16.05
CA ALA A 140 -3.39 -4.13 14.73
C ALA A 140 -1.90 -4.53 14.81
N VAL A 141 -1.16 -3.96 15.76
CA VAL A 141 0.25 -4.29 16.01
C VAL A 141 0.39 -5.78 16.40
N GLU A 142 -0.45 -6.26 17.33
CA GLU A 142 -0.46 -7.67 17.74
C GLU A 142 -0.72 -8.59 16.54
N LEU A 143 -1.77 -8.31 15.76
CA LEU A 143 -2.14 -9.12 14.59
C LEU A 143 -1.01 -9.25 13.56
N ILE A 144 -0.21 -8.19 13.35
CA ILE A 144 0.95 -8.26 12.47
C ILE A 144 2.08 -9.05 13.13
N ARG A 145 2.38 -8.80 14.40
CA ARG A 145 3.44 -9.52 15.14
C ARG A 145 3.19 -11.03 15.22
N ASP A 146 1.94 -11.43 15.39
CA ASP A 146 1.53 -12.83 15.44
C ASP A 146 1.82 -13.59 14.14
N THR A 147 1.99 -12.89 13.01
CA THR A 147 2.39 -13.49 11.73
C THR A 147 3.89 -13.77 11.64
N GLY A 148 4.70 -13.26 12.57
CA GLY A 148 6.17 -13.31 12.51
C GLY A 148 6.78 -12.28 11.55
N ALA A 149 5.96 -11.40 10.95
CA ALA A 149 6.43 -10.40 10.01
C ALA A 149 7.23 -9.28 10.69
N ASN A 150 8.11 -8.66 9.93
CA ASN A 150 8.92 -7.53 10.37
C ASN A 150 8.10 -6.24 10.36
N LEU A 151 7.59 -5.80 11.52
CA LEU A 151 6.91 -4.52 11.67
C LEU A 151 7.95 -3.39 11.75
N LEU A 152 8.13 -2.65 10.66
CA LEU A 152 9.10 -1.55 10.54
C LEU A 152 8.71 -0.35 11.40
N GLY A 153 7.40 -0.09 11.55
CA GLY A 153 6.92 1.03 12.34
C GLY A 153 5.45 1.35 12.14
N VAL A 154 5.03 2.43 12.79
CA VAL A 154 3.66 2.96 12.73
C VAL A 154 3.70 4.39 12.23
N VAL A 155 2.85 4.73 11.26
CA VAL A 155 2.65 6.08 10.74
C VAL A 155 1.33 6.62 11.25
N LEU A 156 1.39 7.76 11.93
CA LEU A 156 0.19 8.51 12.35
C LEU A 156 -0.20 9.48 11.22
N ASN A 157 -1.22 9.11 10.48
CA ASN A 157 -1.69 9.87 9.32
C ASN A 157 -2.82 10.85 9.70
N LYS A 158 -3.01 11.90 8.90
CA LYS A 158 -4.06 12.93 9.06
C LYS A 158 -4.00 13.68 10.41
N ARG A 159 -2.84 13.72 11.04
CA ARG A 159 -2.66 14.50 12.27
C ARG A 159 -3.01 15.97 11.99
N ARG A 160 -3.79 16.57 12.87
CA ARG A 160 -4.12 17.99 12.85
C ARG A 160 -3.38 18.68 13.99
N ASP A 161 -2.61 19.70 13.67
CA ASP A 161 -2.02 20.56 14.69
C ASP A 161 -3.06 21.63 15.07
N TYR A 162 -3.59 21.49 16.28
CA TYR A 162 -4.60 22.43 16.83
C TYR A 162 -3.96 23.69 17.43
N ILE A 163 -2.63 23.69 17.60
CA ILE A 163 -1.90 24.83 18.15
C ILE A 163 -1.46 25.71 16.97
N PRO A 164 -1.97 26.96 16.86
CA PRO A 164 -1.50 27.89 15.83
C PRO A 164 0.01 28.12 15.96
N ASP A 165 0.72 28.18 14.84
CA ASP A 165 2.18 28.40 14.78
C ASP A 165 2.64 29.61 15.60
N ARG A 166 1.78 30.64 15.72
CA ARG A 166 2.02 31.84 16.55
C ARG A 166 2.15 31.52 18.05
N VAL A 167 1.55 30.47 18.54
CA VAL A 167 1.63 30.07 19.97
C VAL A 167 2.87 29.23 20.22
N LEU A 168 3.29 28.41 19.26
CA LEU A 168 4.53 27.63 19.33
C LEU A 168 5.78 28.53 19.38
N GLN A 169 5.75 29.69 18.71
CA GLN A 169 6.84 30.67 18.70
C GLN A 169 6.97 31.47 20.02
N LEU A 170 5.98 31.40 20.92
CA LEU A 170 6.00 32.09 22.21
C LEU A 170 6.59 31.23 23.35
N VAL A 171 6.86 29.94 23.11
CA VAL A 171 7.27 28.96 24.15
C VAL A 171 8.65 28.35 23.84
N GLY A 172 9.32 28.82 22.76
CA GLY A 172 10.65 28.38 22.30
C GLY A 172 11.75 29.44 22.63
#